data_9fba372bf1fa43ea0147f3210b4cf45d
#
_entry.id   9fba372bf1fa43ea0147f3210b4cf45d
#
_cell.length_a   1.000
_cell.length_b   1.000
_cell.length_c   1.000
_cell.angle_alpha   90.00
_cell.angle_beta   90.00
_cell.angle_gamma   90.00
#
_symmetry.space_group_name_H-M   'P 1'
#
loop_
_entity.id
_entity.type
_entity.pdbx_description
1 polymer ?
#
loop_
_entity_poly.entity_id
_entity_poly.type
_entity_poly.pdbx_seq_one_letter_code
_entity_poly.pdbx_strand_id
1 'polypeptide(L)'
;MTEVRVAILGAAGWMGKVHAMAYRTFPHFFGTSGGTARIVALVEANPNQASDLAALNPGARVIQDWRAVIDDPDVDLVDICLPDSMHYPAAKAALEAGKHVFCEKPLADTAAEAKELAAIARAKGVITRVGHAFPRNPVHDLAKEIIDAGEIGEVKMFHGCQHIDVFGDPAAPFMWRADGELAPTGIVGDTGSHVFSFMDFLVGPVESLIADCFIATARR
;
A
#
# COMPACT_ATOMS: atom_id res chain seq x y z
N MET A 1 9.52 -11.15 23.26
CA MET A 1 9.06 -10.96 21.86
C MET A 1 8.51 -9.55 21.78
N THR A 2 8.85 -8.81 20.75
CA THR A 2 8.35 -7.44 20.55
C THR A 2 6.98 -7.52 19.90
N GLU A 3 5.97 -6.93 20.53
CA GLU A 3 4.65 -6.74 19.92
C GLU A 3 4.60 -5.36 19.28
N VAL A 4 4.16 -5.27 18.02
CA VAL A 4 3.94 -4.03 17.29
C VAL A 4 2.45 -3.69 17.32
N ARG A 5 2.10 -2.52 17.83
CA ARG A 5 0.71 -2.04 17.93
C ARG A 5 0.34 -1.27 16.67
N VAL A 6 -0.65 -1.77 15.94
CA VAL A 6 -1.01 -1.31 14.60
C VAL A 6 -2.31 -0.52 14.61
N ALA A 7 -2.33 0.64 13.97
CA ALA A 7 -3.54 1.36 13.57
C ALA A 7 -3.73 1.23 12.05
N ILE A 8 -4.92 0.79 11.60
CA ILE A 8 -5.25 0.67 10.18
C ILE A 8 -6.17 1.81 9.77
N LEU A 9 -5.73 2.64 8.83
CA LEU A 9 -6.50 3.74 8.26
C LEU A 9 -7.23 3.25 7.00
N GLY A 10 -8.53 3.53 6.87
CA GLY A 10 -9.37 2.99 5.79
C GLY A 10 -9.70 1.51 5.98
N ALA A 11 -9.93 1.13 7.26
CA ALA A 11 -10.03 -0.26 7.68
C ALA A 11 -11.23 -1.01 7.08
N ALA A 12 -12.30 -0.34 6.66
CA ALA A 12 -13.45 -0.95 6.01
C ALA A 12 -13.27 -1.15 4.50
N GLY A 13 -12.25 -0.53 3.91
CA GLY A 13 -11.88 -0.73 2.51
C GLY A 13 -11.38 -2.16 2.25
N TRP A 14 -11.30 -2.53 0.96
CA TRP A 14 -10.83 -3.85 0.56
C TRP A 14 -9.45 -4.16 1.15
N MET A 15 -8.46 -3.28 0.95
CA MET A 15 -7.10 -3.50 1.46
C MET A 15 -7.02 -3.45 2.97
N GLY A 16 -7.75 -2.55 3.63
CA GLY A 16 -7.81 -2.51 5.09
C GLY A 16 -8.28 -3.82 5.71
N LYS A 17 -9.29 -4.47 5.11
CA LYS A 17 -9.77 -5.80 5.53
C LYS A 17 -8.73 -6.88 5.28
N VAL A 18 -8.07 -6.86 4.13
CA VAL A 18 -7.00 -7.82 3.79
C VAL A 18 -5.83 -7.69 4.76
N HIS A 19 -5.39 -6.47 5.06
CA HIS A 19 -4.32 -6.22 6.03
C HIS A 19 -4.72 -6.67 7.45
N ALA A 20 -5.93 -6.34 7.90
CA ALA A 20 -6.43 -6.79 9.19
C ALA A 20 -6.45 -8.32 9.31
N MET A 21 -6.86 -9.02 8.24
CA MET A 21 -6.80 -10.47 8.17
C MET A 21 -5.35 -10.97 8.20
N ALA A 22 -4.45 -10.35 7.45
CA ALA A 22 -3.04 -10.73 7.39
C ALA A 22 -2.37 -10.61 8.76
N TYR A 23 -2.55 -9.51 9.50
CA TYR A 23 -2.01 -9.36 10.86
C TYR A 23 -2.49 -10.46 11.81
N ARG A 24 -3.74 -10.89 11.68
CA ARG A 24 -4.31 -11.94 12.53
C ARG A 24 -3.84 -13.34 12.18
N THR A 25 -3.62 -13.60 10.89
CA THR A 25 -3.28 -14.95 10.40
C THR A 25 -1.78 -15.17 10.28
N PHE A 26 -0.97 -14.11 10.16
CA PHE A 26 0.48 -14.19 10.02
C PHE A 26 1.15 -15.13 11.03
N PRO A 27 0.85 -15.07 12.35
CA PRO A 27 1.48 -15.96 13.32
C PRO A 27 1.20 -17.44 13.10
N HIS A 28 0.06 -17.78 12.49
CA HIS A 28 -0.31 -19.17 12.20
C HIS A 28 0.52 -19.78 11.07
N PHE A 29 0.96 -18.96 10.10
CA PHE A 29 1.73 -19.43 8.96
C PHE A 29 3.24 -19.28 9.15
N PHE A 30 3.68 -18.23 9.83
CA PHE A 30 5.10 -17.84 9.92
C PHE A 30 5.66 -17.92 11.35
N GLY A 31 4.81 -18.26 12.32
CA GLY A 31 5.20 -18.27 13.73
C GLY A 31 5.38 -16.87 14.32
N THR A 32 5.92 -16.82 15.52
CA THR A 32 6.08 -15.57 16.31
C THR A 32 7.54 -15.20 16.58
N SER A 33 8.51 -15.93 16.03
CA SER A 33 9.94 -15.71 16.31
C SER A 33 10.43 -14.30 15.91
N GLY A 34 9.83 -13.70 14.87
CA GLY A 34 10.12 -12.33 14.44
C GLY A 34 9.34 -11.24 15.19
N GLY A 35 8.50 -11.61 16.15
CA GLY A 35 7.58 -10.69 16.81
C GLY A 35 6.12 -10.92 16.42
N THR A 36 5.22 -10.14 17.01
CA THR A 36 3.78 -10.18 16.73
C THR A 36 3.25 -8.79 16.42
N ALA A 37 2.16 -8.72 15.70
CA ALA A 37 1.44 -7.47 15.47
C ALA A 37 0.03 -7.58 16.09
N ARG A 38 -0.39 -6.53 16.77
CA ARG A 38 -1.73 -6.42 17.33
C ARG A 38 -2.42 -5.17 16.82
N ILE A 39 -3.60 -5.33 16.23
CA ILE A 39 -4.43 -4.21 15.81
C ILE A 39 -5.01 -3.55 17.06
N VAL A 40 -4.66 -2.29 17.29
CA VAL A 40 -5.14 -1.50 18.44
C VAL A 40 -6.16 -0.44 18.05
N ALA A 41 -6.15 -0.02 16.78
CA ALA A 41 -7.10 0.94 16.24
C ALA A 41 -7.48 0.62 14.79
N LEU A 42 -8.75 0.82 14.48
CA LEU A 42 -9.32 0.74 13.13
C LEU A 42 -9.95 2.09 12.82
N VAL A 43 -9.44 2.75 11.81
CA VAL A 43 -9.94 4.08 11.44
C VAL A 43 -10.84 3.96 10.21
N GLU A 44 -12.08 4.38 10.39
CA GLU A 44 -13.12 4.35 9.35
C GLU A 44 -14.06 5.53 9.50
N ALA A 45 -14.11 6.39 8.50
CA ALA A 45 -14.93 7.60 8.51
C ALA A 45 -16.42 7.30 8.43
N ASN A 46 -16.81 6.17 7.83
CA ASN A 46 -18.21 5.75 7.74
C ASN A 46 -18.64 4.95 8.99
N PRO A 47 -19.48 5.52 9.86
CA PRO A 47 -19.87 4.87 11.12
C PRO A 47 -20.66 3.57 10.89
N ASN A 48 -21.36 3.42 9.77
CA ASN A 48 -22.11 2.19 9.47
C ASN A 48 -21.20 0.99 9.18
N GLN A 49 -19.98 1.23 8.73
CA GLN A 49 -18.99 0.18 8.47
C GLN A 49 -18.12 -0.10 9.70
N ALA A 50 -18.07 0.83 10.64
CA ALA A 50 -17.25 0.76 11.84
C ALA A 50 -17.69 -0.36 12.81
N SER A 51 -18.99 -0.63 12.91
CA SER A 51 -19.54 -1.65 13.83
C SER A 51 -19.08 -3.07 13.45
N ASP A 52 -19.09 -3.38 12.16
CA ASP A 52 -18.69 -4.70 11.65
C ASP A 52 -17.18 -4.93 11.85
N LEU A 53 -16.38 -3.86 11.70
CA LEU A 53 -14.95 -3.90 11.95
C LEU A 53 -14.63 -4.22 13.41
N ALA A 54 -15.34 -3.61 14.36
CA ALA A 54 -15.16 -3.86 15.78
C ALA A 54 -15.46 -5.32 16.15
N ALA A 55 -16.53 -5.89 15.59
CA ALA A 55 -16.91 -7.28 15.82
C ALA A 55 -15.84 -8.28 15.28
N LEU A 56 -15.22 -7.95 14.15
CA LEU A 56 -14.20 -8.79 13.54
C LEU A 56 -12.81 -8.64 14.19
N ASN A 57 -12.58 -7.55 14.94
CA ASN A 57 -11.28 -7.26 15.56
C ASN A 57 -11.47 -6.90 17.06
N PRO A 58 -11.81 -7.89 17.90
CA PRO A 58 -12.08 -7.65 19.31
C PRO A 58 -10.86 -7.04 20.00
N GLY A 59 -11.09 -5.95 20.73
CA GLY A 59 -10.06 -5.21 21.46
C GLY A 59 -9.44 -4.05 20.68
N ALA A 60 -9.73 -3.89 19.39
CA ALA A 60 -9.35 -2.70 18.64
C ALA A 60 -10.37 -1.56 18.85
N ARG A 61 -9.87 -0.35 19.03
CA ARG A 61 -10.71 0.86 19.07
C ARG A 61 -11.16 1.22 17.65
N VAL A 62 -12.40 1.63 17.49
CA VAL A 62 -12.88 2.18 16.21
C VAL A 62 -12.91 3.70 16.30
N ILE A 63 -12.25 4.36 15.37
CA ILE A 63 -11.98 5.80 15.35
C ILE A 63 -12.41 6.35 13.99
N GLN A 64 -13.02 7.53 13.95
CA GLN A 64 -13.48 8.13 12.69
C GLN A 64 -12.45 9.05 12.03
N ASP A 65 -11.64 9.75 12.82
CA ASP A 65 -10.60 10.66 12.32
C ASP A 65 -9.21 10.00 12.46
N TRP A 66 -8.54 9.79 11.35
CA TRP A 66 -7.21 9.20 11.32
C TRP A 66 -6.15 10.02 12.08
N ARG A 67 -6.36 11.32 12.23
CA ARG A 67 -5.44 12.18 12.98
C ARG A 67 -5.33 11.80 14.44
N ALA A 68 -6.40 11.26 15.00
CA ALA A 68 -6.43 10.84 16.40
C ALA A 68 -5.47 9.69 16.74
N VAL A 69 -4.97 8.94 15.76
CA VAL A 69 -4.00 7.85 15.99
C VAL A 69 -2.55 8.28 15.80
N ILE A 70 -2.30 9.46 15.25
CA ILE A 70 -0.95 9.93 14.94
C ILE A 70 -0.14 10.19 16.21
N ASP A 71 -0.73 10.87 17.19
CA ASP A 71 -0.06 11.20 18.45
C ASP A 71 -0.34 10.16 19.56
N ASP A 72 -1.05 9.09 19.23
CA ASP A 72 -1.41 8.05 20.19
C ASP A 72 -0.18 7.23 20.61
N PRO A 73 0.22 7.25 21.90
CA PRO A 73 1.38 6.51 22.38
C PRO A 73 1.19 4.99 22.30
N ASP A 74 -0.06 4.52 22.16
CA ASP A 74 -0.39 3.10 22.01
C ASP A 74 -0.34 2.60 20.57
N VAL A 75 0.10 3.44 19.62
CA VAL A 75 0.31 3.08 18.22
C VAL A 75 1.79 3.13 17.89
N ASP A 76 2.35 2.05 17.38
CA ASP A 76 3.73 1.96 16.90
C ASP A 76 3.80 2.08 15.38
N LEU A 77 2.82 1.50 14.67
CA LEU A 77 2.76 1.44 13.22
C LEU A 77 1.41 1.94 12.71
N VAL A 78 1.46 2.82 11.74
CA VAL A 78 0.28 3.29 11.00
C VAL A 78 0.27 2.60 9.63
N ASP A 79 -0.79 1.82 9.39
CA ASP A 79 -1.04 1.11 8.15
C ASP A 79 -2.10 1.86 7.34
N ILE A 80 -1.72 2.38 6.17
CA ILE A 80 -2.49 3.34 5.39
C ILE A 80 -3.10 2.64 4.18
N CYS A 81 -4.41 2.44 4.23
CA CYS A 81 -5.25 1.85 3.18
C CYS A 81 -6.36 2.84 2.73
N LEU A 82 -6.06 4.11 2.74
CA LEU A 82 -6.93 5.21 2.34
C LEU A 82 -6.99 5.35 0.79
N PRO A 83 -7.85 6.21 0.23
CA PRO A 83 -7.71 6.66 -1.16
C PRO A 83 -6.37 7.34 -1.43
N ASP A 84 -5.89 7.25 -2.67
CA ASP A 84 -4.52 7.63 -3.08
C ASP A 84 -4.13 9.04 -2.64
N SER A 85 -4.98 10.04 -2.89
CA SER A 85 -4.74 11.44 -2.50
C SER A 85 -4.53 11.66 -0.99
N MET A 86 -4.92 10.69 -0.17
CA MET A 86 -4.74 10.75 1.28
C MET A 86 -3.47 10.04 1.77
N HIS A 87 -2.78 9.30 0.91
CA HIS A 87 -1.57 8.58 1.31
C HIS A 87 -0.48 9.52 1.79
N TYR A 88 -0.13 10.54 0.99
CA TYR A 88 0.92 11.48 1.34
C TYR A 88 0.64 12.23 2.65
N PRO A 89 -0.51 12.92 2.86
CA PRO A 89 -0.73 13.65 4.10
C PRO A 89 -0.76 12.75 5.34
N ALA A 90 -1.32 11.55 5.25
CA ALA A 90 -1.37 10.61 6.37
C ALA A 90 0.02 10.02 6.68
N ALA A 91 0.77 9.61 5.65
CA ALA A 91 2.11 9.08 5.82
C ALA A 91 3.07 10.14 6.39
N LYS A 92 3.00 11.39 5.88
CA LYS A 92 3.81 12.49 6.38
C LYS A 92 3.57 12.73 7.86
N ALA A 93 2.31 12.88 8.27
CA ALA A 93 1.98 13.09 9.67
C ALA A 93 2.47 11.95 10.57
N ALA A 94 2.28 10.69 10.15
CA ALA A 94 2.73 9.53 10.91
C ALA A 94 4.27 9.48 11.04
N LEU A 95 4.99 9.75 9.96
CA LEU A 95 6.46 9.78 9.95
C LEU A 95 7.01 10.91 10.81
N GLU A 96 6.42 12.12 10.74
CA GLU A 96 6.80 13.27 11.57
C GLU A 96 6.59 13.01 13.06
N ALA A 97 5.53 12.25 13.42
CA ALA A 97 5.28 11.77 14.77
C ALA A 97 6.18 10.59 15.20
N GLY A 98 7.08 10.11 14.32
CA GLY A 98 8.00 9.03 14.63
C GLY A 98 7.36 7.63 14.61
N LYS A 99 6.21 7.46 13.95
CA LYS A 99 5.58 6.17 13.76
C LYS A 99 6.20 5.40 12.61
N HIS A 100 6.23 4.08 12.70
CA HIS A 100 6.44 3.22 11.55
C HIS A 100 5.28 3.35 10.58
N VAL A 101 5.53 3.20 9.28
CA VAL A 101 4.48 3.35 8.26
C VAL A 101 4.49 2.19 7.28
N PHE A 102 3.34 1.57 7.11
CA PHE A 102 3.02 0.76 5.95
C PHE A 102 1.97 1.51 5.14
N CYS A 103 2.28 1.86 3.91
CA CYS A 103 1.36 2.60 3.05
C CYS A 103 1.03 1.80 1.81
N GLU A 104 -0.24 1.69 1.44
CA GLU A 104 -0.65 1.14 0.17
C GLU A 104 -0.09 1.95 -1.01
N LYS A 105 -0.03 1.30 -2.14
CA LYS A 105 0.38 1.93 -3.40
C LYS A 105 -0.78 2.67 -4.06
N PRO A 106 -0.50 3.74 -4.83
CA PRO A 106 0.77 4.46 -4.96
C PRO A 106 1.14 5.20 -3.67
N LEU A 107 2.42 5.31 -3.34
CA LEU A 107 2.87 5.94 -2.10
C LEU A 107 2.45 7.40 -1.96
N ALA A 108 2.42 8.11 -3.07
CA ALA A 108 2.05 9.51 -3.19
C ALA A 108 1.67 9.84 -4.64
N ASP A 109 1.07 10.99 -4.85
CA ASP A 109 0.63 11.44 -6.18
C ASP A 109 1.80 11.93 -7.05
N THR A 110 2.89 12.37 -6.42
CA THR A 110 4.07 12.90 -7.11
C THR A 110 5.37 12.27 -6.61
N ALA A 111 6.38 12.25 -7.49
CA ALA A 111 7.73 11.82 -7.12
C ALA A 111 8.38 12.74 -6.07
N ALA A 112 8.00 14.02 -6.02
CA ALA A 112 8.50 14.97 -5.02
C ALA A 112 8.01 14.59 -3.63
N GLU A 113 6.73 14.33 -3.48
CA GLU A 113 6.12 13.87 -2.22
C GLU A 113 6.71 12.54 -1.75
N ALA A 114 6.85 11.56 -2.65
CA ALA A 114 7.46 10.28 -2.32
C ALA A 114 8.91 10.44 -1.82
N LYS A 115 9.70 11.33 -2.44
CA LYS A 115 11.07 11.65 -2.01
C LYS A 115 11.09 12.34 -0.63
N GLU A 116 10.14 13.23 -0.36
CA GLU A 116 10.00 13.89 0.94
C GLU A 116 9.68 12.86 2.03
N LEU A 117 8.70 11.98 1.82
CA LEU A 117 8.39 10.91 2.76
C LEU A 117 9.60 10.03 3.07
N ALA A 118 10.34 9.64 2.04
CA ALA A 118 11.56 8.86 2.21
C ALA A 118 12.66 9.62 2.99
N ALA A 119 12.75 10.93 2.84
CA ALA A 119 13.69 11.76 3.59
C ALA A 119 13.29 11.87 5.07
N ILE A 120 12.01 12.10 5.36
CA ILE A 120 11.48 12.14 6.73
C ILE A 120 11.70 10.80 7.43
N ALA A 121 11.37 9.68 6.77
CA ALA A 121 11.54 8.33 7.32
C ALA A 121 13.00 8.07 7.74
N ARG A 122 13.95 8.43 6.87
CA ARG A 122 15.40 8.32 7.18
C ARG A 122 15.81 9.21 8.36
N ALA A 123 15.35 10.46 8.38
CA ALA A 123 15.67 11.40 9.45
C ALA A 123 15.11 10.96 10.81
N LYS A 124 13.95 10.34 10.81
CA LYS A 124 13.30 9.83 12.03
C LYS A 124 13.79 8.42 12.44
N GLY A 125 14.52 7.71 11.57
CA GLY A 125 14.99 6.36 11.85
C GLY A 125 13.87 5.32 11.97
N VAL A 126 12.72 5.57 11.34
CA VAL A 126 11.55 4.68 11.37
C VAL A 126 11.56 3.69 10.21
N ILE A 127 10.91 2.55 10.41
CA ILE A 127 10.76 1.53 9.38
C ILE A 127 9.55 1.88 8.52
N THR A 128 9.71 1.77 7.20
CA THR A 128 8.64 2.04 6.24
C THR A 128 8.53 0.94 5.20
N ARG A 129 7.32 0.75 4.71
CA ARG A 129 7.00 -0.18 3.62
C ARG A 129 5.93 0.40 2.71
N VAL A 130 6.06 0.15 1.41
CA VAL A 130 5.00 0.41 0.42
C VAL A 130 4.37 -0.91 -0.01
N GLY A 131 3.05 -0.91 -0.22
CA GLY A 131 2.21 -2.07 -0.52
C GLY A 131 2.41 -2.70 -1.91
N HIS A 132 3.63 -2.68 -2.46
CA HIS A 132 3.96 -3.41 -3.68
C HIS A 132 4.13 -4.90 -3.37
N ALA A 133 3.05 -5.67 -3.55
CA ALA A 133 2.99 -7.09 -3.19
C ALA A 133 3.72 -7.99 -4.20
N PHE A 134 3.75 -7.65 -5.49
CA PHE A 134 4.29 -8.53 -6.54
C PHE A 134 5.75 -8.92 -6.31
N PRO A 135 6.69 -8.01 -6.04
CA PRO A 135 8.08 -8.38 -5.77
C PRO A 135 8.30 -9.24 -4.52
N ARG A 136 7.24 -9.56 -3.78
CA ARG A 136 7.31 -10.35 -2.54
C ARG A 136 6.68 -11.74 -2.64
N ASN A 137 6.32 -12.15 -3.83
CA ASN A 137 5.91 -13.51 -4.09
C ASN A 137 7.16 -14.40 -4.22
N PRO A 138 7.27 -15.52 -3.50
CA PRO A 138 8.44 -16.40 -3.56
C PRO A 138 8.81 -16.88 -4.98
N VAL A 139 7.83 -16.98 -5.87
CA VAL A 139 8.08 -17.31 -7.29
C VAL A 139 8.86 -16.18 -7.99
N HIS A 140 8.61 -14.94 -7.60
CA HIS A 140 9.34 -13.79 -8.18
C HIS A 140 10.75 -13.67 -7.59
N ASP A 141 10.94 -14.03 -6.32
CA ASP A 141 12.28 -14.14 -5.71
C ASP A 141 13.11 -15.18 -6.47
N LEU A 142 12.53 -16.36 -6.74
CA LEU A 142 13.19 -17.39 -7.55
C LEU A 142 13.52 -16.90 -8.97
N ALA A 143 12.60 -16.19 -9.63
CA ALA A 143 12.88 -15.60 -10.93
C ALA A 143 14.05 -14.62 -10.89
N LYS A 144 14.13 -13.79 -9.84
CA LYS A 144 15.25 -12.87 -9.62
C LYS A 144 16.57 -13.63 -9.41
N GLU A 145 16.57 -14.67 -8.59
CA GLU A 145 17.74 -15.51 -8.36
C GLU A 145 18.28 -16.13 -9.66
N ILE A 146 17.41 -16.67 -10.51
CA ILE A 146 17.76 -17.23 -11.82
C ILE A 146 18.40 -16.17 -12.74
N ILE A 147 17.81 -14.96 -12.78
CA ILE A 147 18.33 -13.85 -13.56
C ILE A 147 19.71 -13.43 -13.05
N ASP A 148 19.85 -13.23 -11.73
CA ASP A 148 21.10 -12.78 -11.11
C ASP A 148 22.22 -13.81 -11.20
N ALA A 149 21.89 -15.11 -11.20
CA ALA A 149 22.83 -16.19 -11.44
C ALA A 149 23.29 -16.27 -12.91
N GLY A 150 22.67 -15.52 -13.81
CA GLY A 150 23.00 -15.53 -15.24
C GLY A 150 22.53 -16.78 -15.99
N GLU A 151 21.64 -17.59 -15.40
CA GLU A 151 21.17 -18.84 -15.99
C GLU A 151 20.46 -18.65 -17.34
N ILE A 152 19.80 -17.49 -17.54
CA ILE A 152 19.17 -17.12 -18.81
C ILE A 152 20.06 -16.21 -19.68
N GLY A 153 21.28 -15.94 -19.24
CA GLY A 153 22.18 -14.97 -19.88
C GLY A 153 21.78 -13.52 -19.59
N GLU A 154 22.33 -12.60 -20.38
CA GLU A 154 22.05 -11.17 -20.26
C GLU A 154 20.62 -10.83 -20.70
N VAL A 155 19.84 -10.18 -19.84
CA VAL A 155 18.49 -9.71 -20.17
C VAL A 155 18.58 -8.59 -21.22
N LYS A 156 17.98 -8.79 -22.36
CA LYS A 156 17.97 -7.83 -23.47
C LYS A 156 16.66 -7.06 -23.58
N MET A 157 15.57 -7.61 -23.08
CA MET A 157 14.24 -7.02 -23.20
C MET A 157 13.38 -7.48 -22.02
N PHE A 158 12.60 -6.56 -21.50
CA PHE A 158 11.47 -6.84 -20.63
C PHE A 158 10.18 -6.43 -21.35
N HIS A 159 9.22 -7.33 -21.42
CA HIS A 159 7.88 -7.03 -21.89
C HIS A 159 6.86 -7.41 -20.81
N GLY A 160 6.11 -6.44 -20.36
CA GLY A 160 5.07 -6.63 -19.33
C GLY A 160 3.76 -5.96 -19.73
N CYS A 161 2.65 -6.59 -19.40
CA CYS A 161 1.32 -6.02 -19.54
C CYS A 161 0.48 -6.34 -18.33
N GLN A 162 -0.44 -5.44 -18.00
CA GLN A 162 -1.43 -5.66 -16.96
C GLN A 162 -2.81 -5.32 -17.50
N HIS A 163 -3.66 -6.34 -17.55
CA HIS A 163 -5.05 -6.20 -17.96
C HIS A 163 -5.94 -6.43 -16.75
N ILE A 164 -6.87 -5.51 -16.52
CA ILE A 164 -7.90 -5.64 -15.49
C ILE A 164 -9.25 -5.28 -16.09
N ASP A 165 -10.30 -5.91 -15.63
CA ASP A 165 -11.67 -5.72 -16.11
C ASP A 165 -12.50 -4.75 -15.25
N VAL A 166 -11.99 -4.32 -14.10
CA VAL A 166 -12.68 -3.45 -13.13
C VAL A 166 -13.32 -2.22 -13.76
N PHE A 167 -12.69 -1.66 -14.80
CA PHE A 167 -13.19 -0.52 -15.56
C PHE A 167 -13.64 -0.89 -16.99
N GLY A 168 -13.69 -2.19 -17.32
CA GLY A 168 -14.02 -2.67 -18.65
C GLY A 168 -15.49 -2.45 -19.02
N ASP A 169 -16.41 -2.59 -18.06
CA ASP A 169 -17.84 -2.38 -18.29
C ASP A 169 -18.17 -0.86 -18.20
N PRO A 170 -18.65 -0.23 -19.28
CA PRO A 170 -19.09 1.17 -19.26
C PRO A 170 -20.27 1.42 -18.30
N ALA A 171 -21.05 0.40 -17.96
CA ALA A 171 -22.17 0.47 -17.03
C ALA A 171 -21.78 0.21 -15.58
N ALA A 172 -20.50 -0.10 -15.29
CA ALA A 172 -20.03 -0.29 -13.93
C ALA A 172 -20.28 0.97 -13.08
N PRO A 173 -20.69 0.82 -11.81
CA PRO A 173 -20.93 1.95 -10.94
C PRO A 173 -19.65 2.78 -10.76
N PHE A 174 -19.85 4.10 -10.61
CA PHE A 174 -18.74 5.00 -10.29
C PHE A 174 -18.06 4.58 -8.98
N MET A 175 -16.75 4.60 -8.99
CA MET A 175 -15.92 4.34 -7.80
C MET A 175 -14.83 5.42 -7.67
N TRP A 176 -14.32 5.62 -6.46
CA TRP A 176 -13.34 6.66 -6.16
C TRP A 176 -12.07 6.58 -7.03
N ARG A 177 -11.69 5.39 -7.50
CA ARG A 177 -10.56 5.19 -8.44
C ARG A 177 -10.77 5.81 -9.82
N ALA A 178 -12.00 6.14 -10.18
CA ALA A 178 -12.33 6.88 -11.39
C ALA A 178 -12.43 8.39 -11.16
N ASP A 179 -12.25 8.85 -9.91
CA ASP A 179 -12.26 10.26 -9.53
C ASP A 179 -10.84 10.82 -9.62
N GLY A 180 -10.62 11.80 -10.48
CA GLY A 180 -9.30 12.41 -10.67
C GLY A 180 -8.80 13.23 -9.48
N GLU A 181 -9.66 13.56 -8.49
CA GLU A 181 -9.24 14.22 -7.23
C GLU A 181 -8.82 13.20 -6.16
N LEU A 182 -9.47 12.04 -6.13
CA LEU A 182 -9.17 10.98 -5.17
C LEU A 182 -8.08 10.02 -5.63
N ALA A 183 -7.93 9.85 -6.95
CA ALA A 183 -6.92 9.00 -7.58
C ALA A 183 -6.27 9.75 -8.78
N PRO A 184 -5.50 10.82 -8.53
CA PRO A 184 -4.96 11.68 -9.61
C PRO A 184 -3.95 10.96 -10.51
N THR A 185 -3.33 9.89 -10.05
CA THR A 185 -2.41 9.06 -10.86
C THR A 185 -3.15 8.09 -11.79
N GLY A 186 -4.47 7.95 -11.62
CA GLY A 186 -5.33 7.09 -12.43
C GLY A 186 -4.88 5.63 -12.48
N ILE A 187 -5.20 4.95 -13.56
CA ILE A 187 -4.88 3.53 -13.76
C ILE A 187 -3.37 3.26 -13.81
N VAL A 188 -2.57 4.25 -14.18
CA VAL A 188 -1.11 4.12 -14.22
C VAL A 188 -0.55 4.00 -12.79
N GLY A 189 -1.03 4.81 -11.86
CA GLY A 189 -0.67 4.70 -10.45
C GLY A 189 -1.29 3.48 -9.77
N ASP A 190 -2.56 3.20 -10.03
CA ASP A 190 -3.26 2.09 -9.36
C ASP A 190 -2.71 0.71 -9.79
N THR A 191 -2.64 0.43 -11.08
CA THR A 191 -2.21 -0.88 -11.61
C THR A 191 -0.86 -0.87 -12.29
N GLY A 192 -0.53 0.17 -13.04
CA GLY A 192 0.76 0.30 -13.70
C GLY A 192 1.94 0.29 -12.74
N SER A 193 1.77 0.85 -11.56
CA SER A 193 2.79 0.85 -10.49
C SER A 193 3.26 -0.55 -10.12
N HIS A 194 2.40 -1.56 -10.18
CA HIS A 194 2.78 -2.95 -9.93
C HIS A 194 3.73 -3.48 -11.02
N VAL A 195 3.46 -3.17 -12.29
CA VAL A 195 4.32 -3.59 -13.42
C VAL A 195 5.68 -2.91 -13.32
N PHE A 196 5.70 -1.60 -13.04
CA PHE A 196 6.95 -0.87 -12.86
C PHE A 196 7.76 -1.37 -11.67
N SER A 197 7.12 -1.62 -10.54
CA SER A 197 7.80 -2.17 -9.36
C SER A 197 8.35 -3.58 -9.62
N PHE A 198 7.65 -4.39 -10.40
CA PHE A 198 8.09 -5.73 -10.76
C PHE A 198 9.25 -5.70 -11.76
N MET A 199 9.19 -4.83 -12.76
CA MET A 199 10.26 -4.61 -13.72
C MET A 199 11.54 -4.12 -13.01
N ASP A 200 11.42 -3.10 -12.13
CA ASP A 200 12.57 -2.59 -11.36
C ASP A 200 13.20 -3.69 -10.50
N PHE A 201 12.37 -4.52 -9.88
CA PHE A 201 12.83 -5.67 -9.09
C PHE A 201 13.60 -6.70 -9.92
N LEU A 202 13.10 -7.06 -11.11
CA LEU A 202 13.71 -8.12 -11.91
C LEU A 202 14.94 -7.65 -12.70
N VAL A 203 14.84 -6.47 -13.32
CA VAL A 203 15.83 -6.03 -14.32
C VAL A 203 16.52 -4.70 -14.00
N GLY A 204 16.02 -3.97 -12.99
CA GLY A 204 16.61 -2.74 -12.51
C GLY A 204 15.90 -1.46 -12.96
N PRO A 205 16.44 -0.29 -12.58
CA PRO A 205 15.78 1.00 -12.73
C PRO A 205 15.66 1.44 -14.19
N VAL A 206 14.58 2.18 -14.48
CA VAL A 206 14.35 2.81 -15.79
C VAL A 206 15.29 4.01 -15.96
N GLU A 207 16.07 4.03 -17.02
CA GLU A 207 16.94 5.15 -17.40
C GLU A 207 16.15 6.24 -18.13
N SER A 208 15.32 5.85 -19.09
CA SER A 208 14.49 6.76 -19.87
C SER A 208 13.19 6.10 -20.30
N LEU A 209 12.14 6.87 -20.52
CA LEU A 209 10.85 6.36 -21.01
C LEU A 209 10.19 7.31 -22.00
N ILE A 210 9.35 6.74 -22.85
CA ILE A 210 8.35 7.44 -23.65
C ILE A 210 7.00 6.82 -23.27
N ALA A 211 5.99 7.64 -23.06
CA ALA A 211 4.65 7.18 -22.69
C ALA A 211 3.59 7.83 -23.58
N ASP A 212 2.57 7.04 -23.91
CA ASP A 212 1.33 7.52 -24.50
C ASP A 212 0.18 7.14 -23.57
N CYS A 213 -0.55 8.14 -23.08
CA CYS A 213 -1.63 7.98 -22.13
C CYS A 213 -2.91 8.58 -22.67
N PHE A 214 -4.02 7.86 -22.59
CA PHE A 214 -5.32 8.33 -23.04
C PHE A 214 -6.43 7.94 -22.06
N ILE A 215 -7.53 8.68 -22.11
CA ILE A 215 -8.75 8.39 -21.35
C ILE A 215 -9.69 7.61 -22.27
N ALA A 216 -9.86 6.32 -21.97
CA ALA A 216 -10.73 5.45 -22.77
C ALA A 216 -12.24 5.77 -22.58
N THR A 217 -12.64 6.16 -21.38
CA THR A 217 -14.03 6.52 -21.04
C THR A 217 -14.05 7.90 -20.37
N ALA A 218 -14.51 8.91 -21.10
CA ALA A 218 -14.43 10.31 -20.65
C ALA A 218 -15.41 10.66 -19.52
N ARG A 219 -16.49 9.90 -19.35
CA ARG A 219 -17.51 10.12 -18.31
C ARG A 219 -18.08 8.76 -17.87
N ARG A 220 -18.28 8.64 -16.58
CA ARG A 220 -19.03 7.55 -15.93
C ARG A 220 -20.05 8.12 -14.96
#